data_3a66c6f667cfc87b0a693d7d8674a963
#
_entry.id   3a66c6f667cfc87b0a693d7d8674a963
#
_cell.length_a   1.000
_cell.length_b   1.000
_cell.length_c   1.000
_cell.angle_alpha   90.00
_cell.angle_beta   90.00
_cell.angle_gamma   90.00
#
_symmetry.space_group_name_H-M   'P 1'
#
loop_
_entity.id
_entity.type
_entity.pdbx_description
1 polymer ?
#
loop_
_entity_poly.entity_id
_entity_poly.type
_entity_poly.pdbx_seq_one_letter_code
_entity_poly.pdbx_strand_id
1 'polypeptide(L)'
;VREAERGIVATLAVTRVGTLFSGVLEAPQIDDADTLICRDGMIAAIGTAAELTAEIAGADQVLDVDGATVAPGLIDSHGHPTLGDYTPRQKAVDFLDSYVHGGVTRMISAGEVHVPGRPRDREGVKALAVTARAVFENIRPGGMRVHGGNVLLEPALTEEDFRHLVRCGVWLAKFGFGAYADPLDAVDQIRIAKSCGLLVMCHAGGVSAAGSAALRAAEIIKLGPHVCGHANGGPTAMPDTDVDRLLYDTEMALQVVQAGNLRSALRLVRRAEAAAVLHRVVVGSDTPSGFGVMPLAVLKTVVELSALAPLEPAVSWALATGNVAQVWGLPAGRVRVGAAGDLVVLDAPLGGIASDAAEAMRNGDMPGITAIVTDATVRALTSRNTPKARRVATLATGGH
;
A
#
# COMPACT_ATOMS: atom_id res chain seq x y z
N VAL A 1 -28.04 1.25 9.28
CA VAL A 1 -27.00 1.41 8.26
C VAL A 1 -26.21 0.11 8.09
N ARG A 2 -26.01 -0.71 9.16
CA ARG A 2 -25.29 -1.99 9.09
C ARG A 2 -26.05 -3.15 8.43
N GLU A 3 -27.36 -3.07 8.23
CA GLU A 3 -28.17 -4.12 7.62
C GLU A 3 -28.43 -3.95 6.12
N ALA A 4 -28.24 -2.75 5.58
CA ALA A 4 -28.48 -2.49 4.15
C ALA A 4 -27.30 -2.85 3.23
N GLU A 5 -26.10 -3.13 3.77
CA GLU A 5 -24.91 -3.53 2.99
C GLU A 5 -24.57 -5.02 3.10
N ARG A 6 -25.35 -5.82 3.83
CA ARG A 6 -25.32 -7.29 3.70
C ARG A 6 -26.28 -7.73 2.57
N GLY A 7 -26.16 -7.08 1.41
CA GLY A 7 -26.79 -7.52 0.21
C GLY A 7 -25.99 -8.61 -0.44
N ILE A 8 -26.60 -9.77 -0.58
CA ILE A 8 -26.32 -10.85 -1.51
C ILE A 8 -24.81 -11.06 -1.74
N VAL A 9 -24.34 -12.20 -1.29
CA VAL A 9 -22.99 -12.71 -1.58
C VAL A 9 -22.79 -12.74 -3.09
N ALA A 10 -22.24 -11.66 -3.65
CA ALA A 10 -21.99 -11.58 -5.07
C ALA A 10 -20.73 -12.41 -5.39
N THR A 11 -20.87 -13.35 -6.26
CA THR A 11 -19.76 -14.08 -6.85
C THR A 11 -19.29 -13.36 -8.11
N LEU A 12 -18.01 -13.00 -8.15
CA LEU A 12 -17.36 -12.39 -9.30
C LEU A 12 -16.42 -13.42 -9.95
N ALA A 13 -16.64 -13.73 -11.24
CA ALA A 13 -15.69 -14.43 -12.07
C ALA A 13 -14.85 -13.42 -12.86
N VAL A 14 -13.52 -13.48 -12.77
CA VAL A 14 -12.59 -12.72 -13.62
C VAL A 14 -12.03 -13.70 -14.63
N THR A 15 -12.26 -13.47 -15.91
CA THR A 15 -12.00 -14.47 -16.97
C THR A 15 -11.13 -13.90 -18.08
N ARG A 16 -10.53 -14.80 -18.87
CA ARG A 16 -9.63 -14.47 -20.00
C ARG A 16 -8.44 -13.62 -19.57
N VAL A 17 -7.83 -13.98 -18.45
CA VAL A 17 -6.60 -13.34 -17.96
C VAL A 17 -5.44 -13.71 -18.87
N GLY A 18 -4.73 -12.70 -19.40
CA GLY A 18 -3.55 -12.94 -20.25
C GLY A 18 -2.28 -13.15 -19.46
N THR A 19 -2.08 -12.35 -18.42
CA THR A 19 -0.95 -12.47 -17.47
C THR A 19 -1.48 -12.28 -16.07
N LEU A 20 -1.06 -13.12 -15.14
CA LEU A 20 -1.49 -13.07 -13.75
C LEU A 20 -0.30 -12.85 -12.82
N PHE A 21 -0.18 -11.63 -12.25
CA PHE A 21 0.81 -11.35 -11.22
C PHE A 21 0.35 -11.90 -9.89
N SER A 22 1.23 -12.60 -9.21
CA SER A 22 0.93 -13.25 -7.93
C SER A 22 1.03 -12.31 -6.71
N GLY A 23 1.90 -11.31 -6.78
CA GLY A 23 2.33 -10.50 -5.63
C GLY A 23 3.36 -11.20 -4.73
N VAL A 24 4.00 -12.28 -5.18
CA VAL A 24 5.00 -13.06 -4.45
C VAL A 24 6.33 -12.98 -5.17
N LEU A 25 7.42 -12.65 -4.45
CA LEU A 25 8.74 -12.44 -5.07
C LEU A 25 9.31 -13.72 -5.69
N GLU A 26 9.15 -14.85 -5.01
CA GLU A 26 9.71 -16.14 -5.40
C GLU A 26 8.96 -16.79 -6.57
N ALA A 27 7.71 -16.39 -6.78
CA ALA A 27 6.86 -16.84 -7.87
C ALA A 27 6.00 -15.65 -8.36
N PRO A 28 6.58 -14.67 -9.05
CA PRO A 28 5.94 -13.37 -9.31
C PRO A 28 4.76 -13.45 -10.28
N GLN A 29 4.62 -14.56 -11.04
CA GLN A 29 3.50 -14.82 -11.94
C GLN A 29 2.88 -16.19 -11.65
N ILE A 30 1.64 -16.37 -12.08
CA ILE A 30 0.89 -17.61 -12.09
C ILE A 30 0.62 -17.95 -13.56
N ASP A 31 1.24 -19.02 -14.07
CA ASP A 31 1.26 -19.32 -15.52
C ASP A 31 0.17 -20.31 -15.93
N ASP A 32 -0.40 -21.07 -15.02
CA ASP A 32 -1.36 -22.16 -15.24
C ASP A 32 -2.81 -21.78 -14.94
N ALA A 33 -3.13 -20.50 -14.91
CA ALA A 33 -4.46 -20.00 -14.63
C ALA A 33 -4.82 -18.77 -15.50
N ASP A 34 -6.03 -18.75 -16.01
CA ASP A 34 -6.61 -17.64 -16.78
C ASP A 34 -7.92 -17.13 -16.17
N THR A 35 -8.32 -17.69 -15.02
CA THR A 35 -9.61 -17.41 -14.39
C THR A 35 -9.47 -17.36 -12.86
N LEU A 36 -10.15 -16.38 -12.25
CA LEU A 36 -10.27 -16.21 -10.81
C LEU A 36 -11.75 -16.18 -10.42
N ILE A 37 -12.11 -16.88 -9.37
CA ILE A 37 -13.43 -16.76 -8.75
C ILE A 37 -13.30 -16.08 -7.41
N CYS A 38 -14.04 -15.00 -7.22
CA CYS A 38 -14.10 -14.28 -5.95
C CYS A 38 -15.50 -14.43 -5.34
N ARG A 39 -15.55 -14.69 -4.02
CA ARG A 39 -16.79 -14.84 -3.25
C ARG A 39 -16.59 -14.27 -1.86
N ASP A 40 -17.60 -13.62 -1.31
CA ASP A 40 -17.54 -13.04 0.04
C ASP A 40 -16.37 -12.09 0.26
N GLY A 41 -15.98 -11.34 -0.76
CA GLY A 41 -14.84 -10.44 -0.70
C GLY A 41 -13.46 -11.09 -0.83
N MET A 42 -13.41 -12.43 -1.04
CA MET A 42 -12.17 -13.21 -1.06
C MET A 42 -12.00 -13.94 -2.39
N ILE A 43 -10.75 -14.25 -2.75
CA ILE A 43 -10.45 -15.17 -3.85
C ILE A 43 -10.79 -16.59 -3.38
N ALA A 44 -11.78 -17.21 -4.03
CA ALA A 44 -12.30 -18.54 -3.69
C ALA A 44 -11.65 -19.66 -4.53
N ALA A 45 -11.35 -19.38 -5.82
CA ALA A 45 -10.67 -20.34 -6.69
C ALA A 45 -9.77 -19.61 -7.71
N ILE A 46 -8.75 -20.31 -8.18
CA ILE A 46 -7.82 -19.91 -9.24
C ILE A 46 -7.60 -21.13 -10.11
N GLY A 47 -7.69 -21.01 -11.42
CA GLY A 47 -7.49 -22.10 -12.36
C GLY A 47 -7.75 -21.67 -13.80
N THR A 48 -7.93 -22.63 -14.68
CA THR A 48 -8.30 -22.39 -16.07
C THR A 48 -9.81 -22.26 -16.22
N ALA A 49 -10.26 -21.58 -17.27
CA ALA A 49 -11.68 -21.46 -17.59
C ALA A 49 -12.36 -22.84 -17.78
N ALA A 50 -11.61 -23.84 -18.27
CA ALA A 50 -12.11 -25.20 -18.43
C ALA A 50 -12.37 -25.88 -17.08
N GLU A 51 -11.49 -25.70 -16.11
CA GLU A 51 -11.62 -26.26 -14.75
C GLU A 51 -12.73 -25.57 -13.96
N LEU A 52 -12.95 -24.26 -14.18
CA LEU A 52 -13.88 -23.43 -13.41
C LEU A 52 -15.18 -23.12 -14.16
N THR A 53 -15.53 -23.94 -15.17
CA THR A 53 -16.73 -23.72 -16.03
C THR A 53 -18.01 -23.59 -15.20
N ALA A 54 -18.20 -24.43 -14.17
CA ALA A 54 -19.41 -24.40 -13.35
C ALA A 54 -19.48 -23.15 -12.48
N GLU A 55 -18.35 -22.71 -11.92
CA GLU A 55 -18.22 -21.51 -11.09
C GLU A 55 -18.44 -20.25 -11.92
N ILE A 56 -17.93 -20.21 -13.16
CA ILE A 56 -18.15 -19.09 -14.09
C ILE A 56 -19.64 -19.00 -14.43
N ALA A 57 -20.28 -20.13 -14.77
CA ALA A 57 -21.70 -20.17 -15.12
C ALA A 57 -22.60 -19.78 -13.93
N GLY A 58 -22.20 -20.07 -12.70
CA GLY A 58 -22.92 -19.71 -11.48
C GLY A 58 -22.54 -18.34 -10.88
N ALA A 59 -21.67 -17.57 -11.53
CA ALA A 59 -21.26 -16.27 -11.00
C ALA A 59 -22.34 -15.20 -11.22
N ASP A 60 -22.56 -14.34 -10.23
CA ASP A 60 -23.49 -13.20 -10.34
C ASP A 60 -22.97 -12.15 -11.34
N GLN A 61 -21.66 -12.03 -11.44
CA GLN A 61 -20.98 -11.11 -12.36
C GLN A 61 -19.77 -11.78 -13.00
N VAL A 62 -19.55 -11.49 -14.26
CA VAL A 62 -18.38 -11.92 -15.03
C VAL A 62 -17.63 -10.69 -15.52
N LEU A 63 -16.40 -10.52 -15.06
CA LEU A 63 -15.45 -9.51 -15.52
C LEU A 63 -14.53 -10.17 -16.56
N ASP A 64 -14.82 -9.95 -17.82
CA ASP A 64 -13.98 -10.38 -18.92
C ASP A 64 -12.86 -9.35 -19.14
N VAL A 65 -11.61 -9.77 -18.99
CA VAL A 65 -10.45 -8.86 -19.07
C VAL A 65 -9.75 -8.88 -20.43
N ASP A 66 -10.27 -9.61 -21.40
CA ASP A 66 -9.83 -9.61 -22.81
C ASP A 66 -8.34 -9.89 -23.03
N GLY A 67 -7.72 -10.72 -22.19
CA GLY A 67 -6.29 -11.00 -22.25
C GLY A 67 -5.39 -9.94 -21.59
N ALA A 68 -5.96 -9.01 -20.86
CA ALA A 68 -5.18 -8.04 -20.07
C ALA A 68 -4.47 -8.69 -18.88
N THR A 69 -3.55 -7.96 -18.28
CA THR A 69 -2.86 -8.37 -17.05
C THR A 69 -3.76 -8.16 -15.83
N VAL A 70 -3.87 -9.17 -14.98
CA VAL A 70 -4.48 -9.07 -13.66
C VAL A 70 -3.40 -9.13 -12.59
N ALA A 71 -3.49 -8.25 -11.61
CA ALA A 71 -2.53 -8.15 -10.51
C ALA A 71 -3.28 -7.94 -9.19
N PRO A 72 -2.68 -8.30 -8.03
CA PRO A 72 -3.24 -7.90 -6.75
C PRO A 72 -3.26 -6.39 -6.65
N GLY A 73 -4.29 -5.83 -5.99
CA GLY A 73 -4.41 -4.40 -5.76
C GLY A 73 -3.21 -3.82 -5.03
N LEU A 74 -2.75 -2.65 -5.45
CA LEU A 74 -1.64 -1.96 -4.81
C LEU A 74 -1.99 -1.59 -3.36
N ILE A 75 -0.99 -1.64 -2.50
CA ILE A 75 -1.09 -1.23 -1.10
C ILE A 75 -0.14 -0.05 -0.89
N ASP A 76 -0.70 1.13 -0.67
CA ASP A 76 0.11 2.27 -0.26
C ASP A 76 0.53 2.11 1.20
N SER A 77 1.79 1.81 1.43
CA SER A 77 2.33 1.56 2.76
C SER A 77 2.62 2.84 3.56
N HIS A 78 2.43 4.03 2.98
CA HIS A 78 2.75 5.31 3.58
C HIS A 78 1.83 6.42 3.04
N GLY A 79 0.57 6.38 3.41
CA GLY A 79 -0.36 7.45 3.10
C GLY A 79 -0.56 8.38 4.29
N HIS A 80 -1.00 9.60 4.01
CA HIS A 80 -1.40 10.56 5.02
C HIS A 80 -2.92 10.85 4.94
N PRO A 81 -3.78 9.84 5.16
CA PRO A 81 -5.23 10.01 5.19
C PRO A 81 -5.58 10.72 6.49
N THR A 82 -5.66 12.04 6.47
CA THR A 82 -5.96 12.83 7.66
C THR A 82 -7.38 12.58 8.10
N LEU A 83 -7.56 12.25 9.37
CA LEU A 83 -8.87 12.26 9.98
C LEU A 83 -9.35 13.70 10.05
N GLY A 84 -10.52 13.95 9.51
CA GLY A 84 -11.12 15.28 9.56
C GLY A 84 -10.41 16.24 8.62
N ASP A 85 -10.76 16.15 7.37
CA ASP A 85 -10.55 17.24 6.46
C ASP A 85 -11.46 18.38 6.92
N TYR A 86 -10.87 19.37 7.53
CA TYR A 86 -11.62 20.45 8.19
C TYR A 86 -12.33 21.34 7.18
N THR A 87 -12.00 21.24 5.88
CA THR A 87 -12.70 22.02 4.85
C THR A 87 -12.29 21.59 3.43
N PRO A 88 -13.21 21.43 2.54
CA PRO A 88 -14.57 20.94 2.74
C PRO A 88 -14.52 19.45 3.04
N ARG A 89 -15.42 18.99 3.84
CA ARG A 89 -15.48 17.62 4.37
C ARG A 89 -15.44 16.50 3.31
N GLN A 90 -15.75 16.78 2.07
CA GLN A 90 -15.69 15.83 0.96
C GLN A 90 -14.29 15.63 0.38
N LYS A 91 -13.34 16.48 0.65
CA LYS A 91 -11.99 16.40 0.06
C LYS A 91 -11.22 15.16 0.48
N ALA A 92 -11.33 14.71 1.72
CA ALA A 92 -10.69 13.48 2.16
C ALA A 92 -11.23 12.28 1.39
N VAL A 93 -12.53 12.23 1.13
CA VAL A 93 -13.18 11.18 0.33
C VAL A 93 -12.69 11.23 -1.11
N ASP A 94 -12.73 12.39 -1.75
CA ASP A 94 -12.27 12.57 -3.12
C ASP A 94 -10.78 12.25 -3.29
N PHE A 95 -9.98 12.61 -2.30
CA PHE A 95 -8.56 12.29 -2.26
C PHE A 95 -8.34 10.77 -2.30
N LEU A 96 -8.93 10.04 -1.38
CA LEU A 96 -8.77 8.58 -1.27
C LEU A 96 -9.36 7.86 -2.49
N ASP A 97 -10.53 8.28 -2.98
CA ASP A 97 -11.14 7.77 -4.21
C ASP A 97 -10.23 7.96 -5.43
N SER A 98 -9.53 9.08 -5.51
CA SER A 98 -8.56 9.32 -6.57
C SER A 98 -7.40 8.31 -6.57
N TYR A 99 -6.94 7.87 -5.39
CA TYR A 99 -5.89 6.83 -5.27
C TYR A 99 -6.39 5.45 -5.69
N VAL A 100 -7.68 5.15 -5.51
CA VAL A 100 -8.28 3.93 -6.08
C VAL A 100 -8.08 3.90 -7.59
N HIS A 101 -8.29 5.04 -8.27
CA HIS A 101 -8.03 5.16 -9.71
C HIS A 101 -6.54 5.07 -10.09
N GLY A 102 -5.62 5.09 -9.12
CA GLY A 102 -4.21 4.73 -9.25
C GLY A 102 -3.91 3.25 -9.00
N GLY A 103 -4.94 2.43 -8.80
CA GLY A 103 -4.80 0.99 -8.50
C GLY A 103 -4.59 0.69 -7.01
N VAL A 104 -4.63 1.69 -6.12
CA VAL A 104 -4.46 1.50 -4.68
C VAL A 104 -5.77 1.02 -4.09
N THR A 105 -5.80 -0.22 -3.62
CA THR A 105 -6.97 -0.83 -2.97
C THR A 105 -6.91 -0.76 -1.46
N ARG A 106 -5.71 -0.58 -0.91
CA ARG A 106 -5.47 -0.38 0.52
C ARG A 106 -4.46 0.73 0.76
N MET A 107 -4.64 1.47 1.85
CA MET A 107 -3.71 2.50 2.30
C MET A 107 -3.43 2.34 3.78
N ILE A 108 -2.17 2.45 4.18
CA ILE A 108 -1.73 2.39 5.57
C ILE A 108 -1.36 3.81 6.00
N SER A 109 -2.00 4.29 7.05
CA SER A 109 -1.68 5.59 7.63
C SER A 109 -0.25 5.63 8.17
N ALA A 110 0.48 6.68 7.83
CA ALA A 110 1.84 6.93 8.30
C ALA A 110 1.89 7.90 9.50
N GLY A 111 0.78 8.08 10.18
CA GLY A 111 0.66 8.92 11.40
C GLY A 111 -0.57 9.81 11.33
N GLU A 112 -1.41 9.69 12.37
CA GLU A 112 -2.63 10.48 12.43
C GLU A 112 -2.32 11.91 12.86
N VAL A 113 -2.74 12.84 12.01
CA VAL A 113 -2.67 14.28 12.22
C VAL A 113 -1.31 14.78 12.71
N HIS A 114 -0.33 14.82 11.82
CA HIS A 114 0.99 15.42 12.09
C HIS A 114 1.11 16.86 11.57
N VAL A 115 -0.02 17.52 11.36
CA VAL A 115 -0.10 18.92 10.93
C VAL A 115 0.11 19.90 12.10
N PRO A 116 0.44 21.17 11.83
CA PRO A 116 0.48 22.21 12.86
C PRO A 116 -0.82 22.28 13.66
N GLY A 117 -0.70 22.40 14.99
CA GLY A 117 -1.86 22.46 15.89
C GLY A 117 -2.41 21.12 16.33
N ARG A 118 -1.80 19.99 15.93
CA ARG A 118 -2.17 18.67 16.46
C ARG A 118 -1.98 18.60 17.97
N PRO A 119 -2.81 17.85 18.68
CA PRO A 119 -2.56 17.54 20.10
C PRO A 119 -1.22 16.84 20.28
N ARG A 120 -0.52 17.17 21.35
CA ARG A 120 0.72 16.52 21.76
C ARG A 120 0.63 15.95 23.17
N ASP A 121 -0.47 16.26 23.84
CA ASP A 121 -0.76 15.68 25.15
C ASP A 121 -1.24 14.23 25.02
N ARG A 122 -1.11 13.50 26.11
CA ARG A 122 -1.39 12.08 26.22
C ARG A 122 -2.79 11.69 25.74
N GLU A 123 -3.81 12.45 26.14
CA GLU A 123 -5.20 12.12 25.84
C GLU A 123 -5.57 12.48 24.40
N GLY A 124 -5.12 13.62 23.92
CA GLY A 124 -5.39 14.08 22.56
C GLY A 124 -4.75 13.17 21.50
N VAL A 125 -3.52 12.71 21.72
CA VAL A 125 -2.83 11.79 20.79
C VAL A 125 -3.54 10.44 20.70
N LYS A 126 -3.96 9.87 21.85
CA LYS A 126 -4.74 8.63 21.89
C LYS A 126 -6.11 8.80 21.22
N ALA A 127 -6.81 9.89 21.53
CA ALA A 127 -8.14 10.15 20.98
C ALA A 127 -8.11 10.21 19.45
N LEU A 128 -7.12 10.87 18.86
CA LEU A 128 -6.95 10.91 17.40
C LEU A 128 -6.76 9.52 16.79
N ALA A 129 -5.86 8.72 17.34
CA ALA A 129 -5.58 7.39 16.82
C ALA A 129 -6.81 6.47 16.91
N VAL A 130 -7.51 6.47 18.05
CA VAL A 130 -8.73 5.66 18.28
C VAL A 130 -9.84 6.10 17.33
N THR A 131 -10.06 7.42 17.20
CA THR A 131 -11.12 7.95 16.33
C THR A 131 -10.83 7.64 14.86
N ALA A 132 -9.59 7.84 14.40
CA ALA A 132 -9.20 7.51 13.03
C ALA A 132 -9.38 6.03 12.73
N ARG A 133 -8.97 5.14 13.65
CA ARG A 133 -9.18 3.70 13.53
C ARG A 133 -10.67 3.37 13.35
N ALA A 134 -11.52 3.93 14.21
CA ALA A 134 -12.96 3.67 14.19
C ALA A 134 -13.64 4.22 12.93
N VAL A 135 -13.27 5.43 12.48
CA VAL A 135 -13.83 6.03 11.26
C VAL A 135 -13.50 5.21 10.03
N PHE A 136 -12.22 4.86 9.83
CA PHE A 136 -11.79 4.10 8.65
C PHE A 136 -12.22 2.61 8.69
N GLU A 137 -12.68 2.10 9.82
CA GLU A 137 -13.38 0.81 9.87
C GLU A 137 -14.77 0.89 9.23
N ASN A 138 -15.42 2.05 9.35
CA ASN A 138 -16.81 2.25 8.93
C ASN A 138 -16.94 2.90 7.54
N ILE A 139 -15.89 3.48 6.98
CA ILE A 139 -15.93 4.13 5.67
C ILE A 139 -14.84 3.58 4.75
N ARG A 140 -15.19 3.36 3.48
CA ARG A 140 -14.28 2.91 2.42
C ARG A 140 -14.45 3.80 1.20
N PRO A 141 -13.74 4.93 1.13
CA PRO A 141 -13.81 5.83 -0.02
C PRO A 141 -13.41 5.12 -1.31
N GLY A 142 -14.27 5.15 -2.33
CA GLY A 142 -14.06 4.42 -3.58
C GLY A 142 -13.93 2.89 -3.42
N GLY A 143 -14.25 2.34 -2.25
CA GLY A 143 -14.05 0.93 -1.89
C GLY A 143 -12.68 0.63 -1.25
N MET A 144 -11.76 1.60 -1.16
CA MET A 144 -10.44 1.43 -0.54
C MET A 144 -10.56 1.10 0.95
N ARG A 145 -9.78 0.14 1.41
CA ARG A 145 -9.59 -0.12 2.84
C ARG A 145 -8.45 0.73 3.38
N VAL A 146 -8.77 1.69 4.25
CA VAL A 146 -7.76 2.49 4.95
C VAL A 146 -7.46 1.87 6.32
N HIS A 147 -6.20 1.59 6.57
CA HIS A 147 -5.68 1.16 7.87
C HIS A 147 -5.26 2.41 8.66
N GLY A 148 -6.26 3.12 9.21
CA GLY A 148 -6.07 4.31 10.04
C GLY A 148 -5.76 3.99 11.50
N GLY A 149 -5.52 5.02 12.30
CA GLY A 149 -5.22 4.89 13.72
C GLY A 149 -3.73 4.68 14.01
N ASN A 150 -2.85 5.30 13.25
CA ASN A 150 -1.42 5.27 13.50
C ASN A 150 -1.04 6.32 14.56
N VAL A 151 -0.79 5.88 15.79
CA VAL A 151 -0.48 6.78 16.91
C VAL A 151 0.91 7.40 16.77
N LEU A 152 0.99 8.72 16.89
CA LEU A 152 2.28 9.40 16.97
C LEU A 152 2.88 9.21 18.36
N LEU A 153 4.14 8.77 18.42
CA LEU A 153 4.84 8.57 19.68
C LEU A 153 5.23 9.93 20.30
N GLU A 154 4.67 10.22 21.45
CA GLU A 154 4.93 11.41 22.27
C GLU A 154 5.44 10.97 23.64
N PRO A 155 6.36 11.72 24.29
CA PRO A 155 7.01 11.32 25.54
C PRO A 155 6.06 10.98 26.69
N ALA A 156 4.87 11.57 26.70
CA ALA A 156 3.87 11.37 27.76
C ALA A 156 3.14 10.02 27.69
N LEU A 157 3.28 9.26 26.59
CA LEU A 157 2.63 7.95 26.43
C LEU A 157 3.36 6.88 27.25
N THR A 158 2.57 6.11 27.99
CA THR A 158 3.03 5.02 28.86
C THR A 158 2.69 3.64 28.30
N GLU A 159 3.20 2.58 28.90
CA GLU A 159 2.84 1.21 28.56
C GLU A 159 1.33 0.96 28.66
N GLU A 160 0.66 1.50 29.69
CA GLU A 160 -0.79 1.35 29.84
C GLU A 160 -1.55 2.03 28.69
N ASP A 161 -1.04 3.15 28.18
CA ASP A 161 -1.63 3.81 27.00
C ASP A 161 -1.51 2.93 25.75
N PHE A 162 -0.36 2.31 25.53
CA PHE A 162 -0.20 1.40 24.39
C PHE A 162 -1.11 0.18 24.51
N ARG A 163 -1.24 -0.42 25.68
CA ARG A 163 -2.19 -1.49 25.94
C ARG A 163 -3.65 -1.05 25.71
N HIS A 164 -3.98 0.17 26.14
CA HIS A 164 -5.31 0.74 25.89
C HIS A 164 -5.57 0.93 24.39
N LEU A 165 -4.63 1.51 23.65
CA LEU A 165 -4.72 1.69 22.20
C LEU A 165 -4.92 0.36 21.47
N VAL A 166 -4.17 -0.68 21.84
CA VAL A 166 -4.33 -2.03 21.25
C VAL A 166 -5.71 -2.61 21.54
N ARG A 167 -6.24 -2.46 22.76
CA ARG A 167 -7.63 -2.86 23.09
C ARG A 167 -8.67 -2.11 22.24
N CYS A 168 -8.38 -0.87 21.85
CA CYS A 168 -9.22 -0.07 20.94
C CYS A 168 -9.01 -0.40 19.44
N GLY A 169 -8.18 -1.43 19.12
CA GLY A 169 -7.90 -1.86 17.75
C GLY A 169 -6.82 -1.05 17.04
N VAL A 170 -6.14 -0.12 17.71
CA VAL A 170 -4.94 0.57 17.18
C VAL A 170 -3.78 -0.41 17.19
N TRP A 171 -3.08 -0.53 16.07
CA TRP A 171 -1.97 -1.47 15.91
C TRP A 171 -0.75 -0.85 15.21
N LEU A 172 -0.82 0.43 14.87
CA LEU A 172 0.23 1.19 14.21
C LEU A 172 0.74 2.29 15.11
N ALA A 173 2.06 2.55 15.07
CA ALA A 173 2.71 3.68 15.72
C ALA A 173 3.76 4.31 14.80
N LYS A 174 3.90 5.62 14.86
CA LYS A 174 4.89 6.40 14.10
C LYS A 174 5.76 7.24 15.00
N PHE A 175 7.06 7.22 14.72
CA PHE A 175 8.08 8.04 15.38
C PHE A 175 8.70 9.05 14.40
N GLY A 176 9.11 10.23 14.90
CA GLY A 176 9.98 11.15 14.17
C GLY A 176 9.40 12.52 13.84
N PHE A 177 8.38 13.01 14.58
CA PHE A 177 7.76 14.33 14.37
C PHE A 177 8.13 15.38 15.43
N GLY A 178 9.37 15.37 15.92
CA GLY A 178 9.89 16.40 16.84
C GLY A 178 9.31 16.36 18.25
N ALA A 179 8.89 15.17 18.71
CA ALA A 179 8.39 14.97 20.06
C ALA A 179 9.52 14.93 21.09
N TYR A 180 10.71 14.51 20.70
CA TYR A 180 11.89 14.30 21.52
C TYR A 180 13.00 15.27 21.13
N ALA A 181 13.68 15.86 22.11
CA ALA A 181 14.84 16.71 21.87
C ALA A 181 16.04 15.88 21.34
N ASP A 182 16.30 14.74 21.99
CA ASP A 182 17.18 13.70 21.48
C ASP A 182 16.32 12.52 21.01
N PRO A 183 16.38 12.11 19.74
CA PRO A 183 15.64 10.95 19.25
C PRO A 183 15.90 9.67 20.03
N LEU A 184 17.09 9.51 20.62
CA LEU A 184 17.46 8.30 21.36
C LEU A 184 16.73 8.18 22.71
N ASP A 185 16.17 9.25 23.24
CA ASP A 185 15.30 9.18 24.43
C ASP A 185 14.02 8.36 24.18
N ALA A 186 13.69 8.08 22.92
CA ALA A 186 12.53 7.25 22.55
C ALA A 186 12.81 5.74 22.49
N VAL A 187 14.04 5.29 22.69
CA VAL A 187 14.41 3.86 22.52
C VAL A 187 13.55 2.95 23.39
N ASP A 188 13.43 3.26 24.69
CA ASP A 188 12.61 2.47 25.60
C ASP A 188 11.12 2.52 25.25
N GLN A 189 10.61 3.68 24.85
CA GLN A 189 9.21 3.83 24.47
C GLN A 189 8.88 3.00 23.22
N ILE A 190 9.75 3.01 22.20
CA ILE A 190 9.58 2.19 20.99
C ILE A 190 9.60 0.71 21.36
N ARG A 191 10.52 0.28 22.21
CA ARG A 191 10.59 -1.10 22.70
C ARG A 191 9.30 -1.52 23.41
N ILE A 192 8.76 -0.66 24.28
CA ILE A 192 7.50 -0.90 25.01
C ILE A 192 6.32 -0.92 24.04
N ALA A 193 6.21 0.02 23.11
CA ALA A 193 5.15 0.03 22.09
C ALA A 193 5.14 -1.28 21.28
N LYS A 194 6.31 -1.76 20.86
CA LYS A 194 6.47 -3.04 20.17
C LYS A 194 6.05 -4.22 21.04
N SER A 195 6.44 -4.27 22.32
CA SER A 195 6.05 -5.34 23.24
C SER A 195 4.54 -5.38 23.53
N CYS A 196 3.85 -4.25 23.38
CA CYS A 196 2.39 -4.16 23.46
C CYS A 196 1.67 -4.61 22.18
N GLY A 197 2.40 -4.92 21.10
CA GLY A 197 1.84 -5.39 19.83
C GLY A 197 1.64 -4.30 18.77
N LEU A 198 2.19 -3.09 18.97
CA LEU A 198 2.17 -2.06 17.93
C LEU A 198 3.28 -2.28 16.90
N LEU A 199 2.95 -2.16 15.62
CA LEU A 199 3.91 -2.08 14.55
C LEU A 199 4.43 -0.64 14.47
N VAL A 200 5.72 -0.46 14.71
CA VAL A 200 6.35 0.86 14.79
C VAL A 200 7.10 1.15 13.49
N MET A 201 6.76 2.26 12.84
CA MET A 201 7.50 2.86 11.73
C MET A 201 8.19 4.14 12.22
N CYS A 202 9.45 4.38 11.83
CA CYS A 202 10.11 5.64 12.09
C CYS A 202 10.27 6.49 10.82
N HIS A 203 10.34 7.79 10.98
CA HIS A 203 10.86 8.73 9.99
C HIS A 203 12.35 8.43 9.74
N ALA A 204 12.85 8.69 8.54
CA ALA A 204 14.28 8.55 8.20
C ALA A 204 14.75 9.75 7.35
N GLY A 205 16.01 10.12 7.49
CA GLY A 205 16.61 11.20 6.71
C GLY A 205 16.50 12.57 7.36
N GLY A 206 16.18 13.58 6.57
CA GLY A 206 16.18 14.98 6.99
C GLY A 206 15.12 15.36 8.04
N VAL A 207 15.12 16.62 8.42
CA VAL A 207 14.15 17.17 9.37
C VAL A 207 12.76 17.16 8.78
N SER A 208 11.80 16.50 9.45
CA SER A 208 10.41 16.37 8.98
C SER A 208 9.51 17.52 9.38
N ALA A 209 9.78 18.13 10.54
CA ALA A 209 8.99 19.23 11.09
C ALA A 209 9.89 20.17 11.89
N ALA A 210 9.45 21.39 12.11
CA ALA A 210 10.17 22.35 12.95
C ALA A 210 10.42 21.74 14.35
N GLY A 211 11.67 21.76 14.81
CA GLY A 211 12.08 21.20 16.08
C GLY A 211 12.38 19.69 16.06
N SER A 212 12.20 18.99 14.92
CA SER A 212 12.66 17.60 14.79
C SER A 212 14.14 17.55 14.41
N ALA A 213 14.78 16.42 14.76
CA ALA A 213 16.16 16.11 14.36
C ALA A 213 16.15 15.25 13.08
N ALA A 214 17.24 15.33 12.30
CA ALA A 214 17.50 14.37 11.27
C ALA A 214 17.78 12.99 11.88
N LEU A 215 17.20 11.93 11.28
CA LEU A 215 17.40 10.56 11.73
C LEU A 215 18.27 9.81 10.70
N ARG A 216 19.46 9.43 11.17
CA ARG A 216 20.46 8.71 10.39
C ARG A 216 20.47 7.23 10.77
N ALA A 217 21.21 6.42 10.02
CA ALA A 217 21.29 4.99 10.31
C ALA A 217 21.68 4.68 11.77
N ALA A 218 22.55 5.47 12.38
CA ALA A 218 23.00 5.25 13.74
C ALA A 218 21.87 5.35 14.77
N GLU A 219 21.01 6.35 14.64
CA GLU A 219 19.84 6.55 15.49
C GLU A 219 18.77 5.50 15.20
N ILE A 220 18.45 5.28 13.92
CA ILE A 220 17.39 4.33 13.47
C ILE A 220 17.71 2.90 13.95
N ILE A 221 18.97 2.47 13.85
CA ILE A 221 19.41 1.14 14.32
C ILE A 221 19.20 1.01 15.83
N LYS A 222 19.55 2.04 16.61
CA LYS A 222 19.35 2.04 18.07
C LYS A 222 17.88 2.09 18.47
N LEU A 223 17.07 2.87 17.75
CA LEU A 223 15.62 2.95 17.95
C LEU A 223 14.92 1.62 17.65
N GLY A 224 15.41 0.84 16.68
CA GLY A 224 14.94 -0.50 16.36
C GLY A 224 13.46 -0.58 15.97
N PRO A 225 12.92 0.26 15.07
CA PRO A 225 11.55 0.14 14.58
C PRO A 225 11.37 -1.14 13.76
N HIS A 226 10.13 -1.50 13.43
CA HIS A 226 9.85 -2.56 12.45
C HIS A 226 10.10 -2.08 11.01
N VAL A 227 9.82 -0.80 10.73
CA VAL A 227 9.91 -0.22 9.40
C VAL A 227 10.70 1.08 9.45
N CYS A 228 11.75 1.18 8.65
CA CYS A 228 12.39 2.44 8.29
C CYS A 228 11.55 3.11 7.22
N GLY A 229 10.73 4.09 7.60
CA GLY A 229 9.87 4.85 6.68
C GLY A 229 10.72 5.70 5.75
N HIS A 230 10.28 5.81 4.49
CA HIS A 230 10.96 6.53 3.40
C HIS A 230 12.51 6.44 3.48
N ALA A 231 13.04 5.21 3.51
CA ALA A 231 14.49 4.95 3.57
C ALA A 231 15.28 5.59 2.41
N ASN A 232 14.60 5.95 1.31
CA ASN A 232 15.15 6.76 0.23
C ASN A 232 15.16 8.27 0.55
N GLY A 233 14.85 8.66 1.80
CA GLY A 233 14.73 10.04 2.26
C GLY A 233 13.42 10.69 1.80
N GLY A 234 13.09 11.83 2.41
CA GLY A 234 12.06 12.73 1.89
C GLY A 234 12.65 13.59 0.76
N PRO A 235 12.48 14.92 0.80
CA PRO A 235 13.12 15.83 -0.17
C PRO A 235 14.65 15.73 -0.22
N THR A 236 15.27 15.22 0.87
CA THR A 236 16.72 15.07 0.99
C THR A 236 17.08 13.62 1.31
N ALA A 237 17.89 13.01 0.45
CA ALA A 237 18.37 11.64 0.67
C ALA A 237 19.28 11.55 1.90
N MET A 238 19.26 10.39 2.55
CA MET A 238 20.35 10.01 3.46
C MET A 238 21.64 9.74 2.67
N PRO A 239 22.83 9.84 3.31
CA PRO A 239 24.04 9.35 2.71
C PRO A 239 23.93 7.87 2.29
N ASP A 240 24.58 7.53 1.19
CA ASP A 240 24.59 6.17 0.66
C ASP A 240 25.09 5.15 1.70
N THR A 241 26.05 5.53 2.54
CA THR A 241 26.58 4.71 3.64
C THR A 241 25.55 4.40 4.72
N ASP A 242 24.63 5.33 4.99
CA ASP A 242 23.56 5.10 5.96
C ASP A 242 22.52 4.13 5.40
N VAL A 243 22.17 4.28 4.14
CA VAL A 243 21.26 3.34 3.46
C VAL A 243 21.86 1.94 3.44
N ASP A 244 23.17 1.82 3.18
CA ASP A 244 23.87 0.52 3.20
C ASP A 244 23.86 -0.09 4.63
N ARG A 245 24.12 0.70 5.67
CA ARG A 245 24.03 0.20 7.04
C ARG A 245 22.63 -0.30 7.41
N LEU A 246 21.57 0.42 7.04
CA LEU A 246 20.19 -0.04 7.26
C LEU A 246 19.90 -1.34 6.51
N LEU A 247 20.46 -1.49 5.31
CA LEU A 247 20.27 -2.69 4.50
C LEU A 247 21.05 -3.90 5.05
N TYR A 248 22.31 -3.73 5.46
CA TYR A 248 23.17 -4.85 5.81
C TYR A 248 23.25 -5.14 7.31
N ASP A 249 23.07 -4.13 8.16
CA ASP A 249 23.24 -4.25 9.62
C ASP A 249 21.90 -4.47 10.36
N THR A 250 20.76 -4.57 9.64
CA THR A 250 19.44 -4.71 10.26
C THR A 250 18.55 -5.69 9.49
N GLU A 251 17.47 -6.13 10.16
CA GLU A 251 16.39 -6.93 9.55
C GLU A 251 15.09 -6.13 9.36
N MET A 252 15.09 -4.81 9.62
CA MET A 252 13.90 -4.00 9.49
C MET A 252 13.46 -3.86 8.03
N ALA A 253 12.17 -3.66 7.79
CA ALA A 253 11.66 -3.34 6.47
C ALA A 253 12.12 -1.93 6.05
N LEU A 254 12.52 -1.80 4.79
CA LEU A 254 13.00 -0.55 4.20
C LEU A 254 11.97 -0.03 3.21
N GLN A 255 11.39 1.11 3.51
CA GLN A 255 10.33 1.66 2.68
C GLN A 255 10.88 2.66 1.67
N VAL A 256 10.53 2.46 0.41
CA VAL A 256 10.75 3.39 -0.69
C VAL A 256 9.44 4.13 -0.96
N VAL A 257 9.50 5.45 -1.05
CA VAL A 257 8.32 6.28 -1.32
C VAL A 257 8.51 7.15 -2.56
N GLN A 258 7.40 7.43 -3.26
CA GLN A 258 7.42 8.28 -4.45
C GLN A 258 7.86 9.72 -4.14
N ALA A 259 7.42 10.26 -3.01
CA ALA A 259 7.82 11.61 -2.56
C ALA A 259 9.27 11.68 -2.05
N GLY A 260 10.01 10.58 -2.11
CA GLY A 260 11.41 10.50 -1.71
C GLY A 260 12.38 10.75 -2.86
N ASN A 261 13.66 10.56 -2.57
CA ASN A 261 14.73 10.74 -3.56
C ASN A 261 14.83 9.52 -4.48
N LEU A 262 14.58 9.72 -5.78
CA LEU A 262 14.57 8.65 -6.79
C LEU A 262 15.93 7.96 -6.92
N ARG A 263 17.05 8.71 -6.94
CA ARG A 263 18.40 8.12 -7.04
C ARG A 263 18.67 7.16 -5.88
N SER A 264 18.30 7.57 -4.66
CA SER A 264 18.46 6.74 -3.46
C SER A 264 17.55 5.52 -3.49
N ALA A 265 16.32 5.66 -3.98
CA ALA A 265 15.39 4.54 -4.17
C ALA A 265 15.96 3.47 -5.10
N LEU A 266 16.40 3.88 -6.30
CA LEU A 266 16.98 2.97 -7.29
C LEU A 266 18.24 2.27 -6.77
N ARG A 267 19.09 3.01 -6.03
CA ARG A 267 20.28 2.44 -5.41
C ARG A 267 19.94 1.40 -4.35
N LEU A 268 19.00 1.74 -3.43
CA LEU A 268 18.55 0.82 -2.39
C LEU A 268 18.00 -0.47 -2.98
N VAL A 269 17.11 -0.37 -3.97
CA VAL A 269 16.47 -1.54 -4.58
C VAL A 269 17.48 -2.44 -5.28
N ARG A 270 18.40 -1.88 -6.09
CA ARG A 270 19.47 -2.67 -6.73
C ARG A 270 20.39 -3.37 -5.73
N ARG A 271 20.70 -2.70 -4.62
CA ARG A 271 21.50 -3.27 -3.54
C ARG A 271 20.76 -4.39 -2.81
N ALA A 272 19.44 -4.20 -2.55
CA ALA A 272 18.60 -5.20 -1.93
C ALA A 272 18.44 -6.45 -2.82
N GLU A 273 18.31 -6.26 -4.13
CA GLU A 273 18.28 -7.35 -5.10
C GLU A 273 19.59 -8.13 -5.09
N ALA A 274 20.73 -7.45 -5.21
CA ALA A 274 22.05 -8.07 -5.19
C ALA A 274 22.36 -8.82 -3.90
N ALA A 275 21.77 -8.39 -2.77
CA ALA A 275 21.89 -9.03 -1.46
C ALA A 275 20.81 -10.11 -1.20
N ALA A 276 19.91 -10.37 -2.16
CA ALA A 276 18.76 -11.27 -2.02
C ALA A 276 17.81 -10.92 -0.84
N VAL A 277 17.66 -9.63 -0.52
CA VAL A 277 16.82 -9.13 0.58
C VAL A 277 15.67 -8.23 0.10
N LEU A 278 15.25 -8.37 -1.16
CA LEU A 278 14.09 -7.63 -1.70
C LEU A 278 12.81 -7.83 -0.89
N HIS A 279 12.67 -8.96 -0.18
CA HIS A 279 11.52 -9.24 0.68
C HIS A 279 11.33 -8.23 1.82
N ARG A 280 12.35 -7.44 2.13
CA ARG A 280 12.33 -6.36 3.12
C ARG A 280 12.00 -4.99 2.53
N VAL A 281 12.00 -4.87 1.20
CA VAL A 281 11.69 -3.61 0.52
C VAL A 281 10.20 -3.50 0.29
N VAL A 282 9.62 -2.37 0.68
CA VAL A 282 8.20 -2.06 0.51
C VAL A 282 8.02 -0.68 -0.11
N VAL A 283 6.91 -0.49 -0.84
CA VAL A 283 6.62 0.75 -1.56
C VAL A 283 5.47 1.51 -0.91
N GLY A 284 5.58 2.83 -0.84
CA GLY A 284 4.53 3.75 -0.43
C GLY A 284 4.56 5.05 -1.22
N SER A 285 3.61 5.94 -0.98
CA SER A 285 3.55 7.25 -1.63
C SER A 285 4.25 8.35 -0.85
N ASP A 286 4.07 8.40 0.44
CA ASP A 286 4.37 9.52 1.34
C ASP A 286 3.62 10.79 0.89
N THR A 287 2.33 10.61 0.56
CA THR A 287 1.47 11.70 0.11
C THR A 287 0.08 11.65 0.78
N PRO A 288 -0.64 12.78 0.87
CA PRO A 288 -0.16 14.11 0.56
C PRO A 288 0.92 14.57 1.53
N SER A 289 1.90 15.26 0.99
CA SER A 289 3.02 15.84 1.73
C SER A 289 3.38 17.19 1.10
N GLY A 290 4.60 17.68 1.28
CA GLY A 290 5.10 18.86 0.58
C GLY A 290 5.06 18.74 -0.95
N PHE A 291 4.97 17.54 -1.51
CA PHE A 291 4.76 17.26 -2.94
C PHE A 291 3.28 17.28 -3.38
N GLY A 292 2.35 17.50 -2.46
CA GLY A 292 0.91 17.52 -2.72
C GLY A 292 0.28 16.12 -2.82
N VAL A 293 -0.86 16.04 -3.49
CA VAL A 293 -1.63 14.80 -3.72
C VAL A 293 -1.14 14.13 -5.00
N MET A 294 -0.73 12.87 -4.91
CA MET A 294 -0.20 12.10 -6.04
C MET A 294 -0.92 10.75 -6.18
N PRO A 295 -2.10 10.70 -6.79
CA PRO A 295 -2.91 9.48 -6.88
C PRO A 295 -2.21 8.29 -7.55
N LEU A 296 -1.31 8.56 -8.49
CA LEU A 296 -0.54 7.54 -9.20
C LEU A 296 0.80 7.21 -8.54
N ALA A 297 1.10 7.74 -7.34
CA ALA A 297 2.42 7.63 -6.73
C ALA A 297 2.95 6.19 -6.64
N VAL A 298 2.16 5.28 -6.08
CA VAL A 298 2.59 3.87 -5.92
C VAL A 298 2.80 3.21 -7.27
N LEU A 299 1.86 3.36 -8.21
CA LEU A 299 1.97 2.82 -9.57
C LEU A 299 3.20 3.39 -10.30
N LYS A 300 3.43 4.71 -10.16
CA LYS A 300 4.60 5.36 -10.76
C LYS A 300 5.90 4.81 -10.19
N THR A 301 5.99 4.59 -8.87
CA THR A 301 7.17 3.96 -8.26
C THR A 301 7.41 2.57 -8.85
N VAL A 302 6.37 1.74 -8.98
CA VAL A 302 6.49 0.40 -9.59
C VAL A 302 7.03 0.47 -11.02
N VAL A 303 6.51 1.40 -11.83
CA VAL A 303 7.00 1.63 -13.22
C VAL A 303 8.47 2.08 -13.21
N GLU A 304 8.84 3.03 -12.36
CA GLU A 304 10.21 3.53 -12.25
C GLU A 304 11.19 2.44 -11.81
N LEU A 305 10.78 1.57 -10.88
CA LEU A 305 11.61 0.42 -10.47
C LEU A 305 11.78 -0.59 -11.60
N SER A 306 10.74 -0.85 -12.38
CA SER A 306 10.82 -1.75 -13.54
C SER A 306 11.72 -1.19 -14.66
N ALA A 307 11.57 0.10 -14.95
CA ALA A 307 12.32 0.72 -16.05
C ALA A 307 13.75 1.10 -15.68
N LEU A 308 13.97 1.63 -14.47
CA LEU A 308 15.24 2.27 -14.09
C LEU A 308 16.08 1.42 -13.13
N ALA A 309 15.49 0.52 -12.34
CA ALA A 309 16.22 -0.46 -11.54
C ALA A 309 16.33 -1.84 -12.20
N PRO A 310 15.97 -2.00 -13.44
CA PRO A 310 15.48 -3.06 -14.29
C PRO A 310 14.98 -4.33 -13.54
N LEU A 311 14.12 -4.12 -12.57
CA LEU A 311 13.40 -5.23 -11.96
C LEU A 311 12.30 -5.74 -12.91
N GLU A 312 12.08 -7.06 -12.93
CA GLU A 312 10.91 -7.59 -13.59
C GLU A 312 9.62 -6.94 -13.07
N PRO A 313 8.68 -6.56 -13.96
CA PRO A 313 7.46 -5.84 -13.55
C PRO A 313 6.65 -6.53 -12.46
N ALA A 314 6.50 -7.85 -12.52
CA ALA A 314 5.80 -8.61 -11.49
C ALA A 314 6.55 -8.61 -10.14
N VAL A 315 7.89 -8.55 -10.15
CA VAL A 315 8.71 -8.37 -8.94
C VAL A 315 8.53 -6.96 -8.38
N SER A 316 8.61 -5.91 -9.23
CA SER A 316 8.35 -4.52 -8.80
C SER A 316 6.95 -4.36 -8.21
N TRP A 317 5.95 -5.06 -8.79
CA TRP A 317 4.57 -5.08 -8.29
C TRP A 317 4.49 -5.75 -6.91
N ALA A 318 5.22 -6.84 -6.69
CA ALA A 318 5.26 -7.53 -5.41
C ALA A 318 5.79 -6.64 -4.26
N LEU A 319 6.72 -5.72 -4.54
CA LEU A 319 7.21 -4.75 -3.55
C LEU A 319 6.12 -3.80 -3.04
N ALA A 320 5.11 -3.52 -3.88
CA ALA A 320 3.97 -2.65 -3.56
C ALA A 320 2.71 -3.44 -3.15
N THR A 321 2.78 -4.76 -3.03
CA THR A 321 1.64 -5.62 -2.72
C THR A 321 1.97 -6.69 -1.68
N GLY A 322 2.48 -7.83 -2.07
CA GLY A 322 2.74 -8.96 -1.18
C GLY A 322 3.79 -8.67 -0.11
N ASN A 323 4.83 -7.91 -0.41
CA ASN A 323 5.82 -7.49 0.59
C ASN A 323 5.18 -6.57 1.63
N VAL A 324 4.40 -5.57 1.19
CA VAL A 324 3.66 -4.71 2.11
C VAL A 324 2.75 -5.56 2.98
N ALA A 325 1.96 -6.45 2.37
CA ALA A 325 1.05 -7.31 3.11
C ALA A 325 1.78 -8.19 4.14
N GLN A 326 2.97 -8.69 3.81
CA GLN A 326 3.79 -9.50 4.73
C GLN A 326 4.28 -8.68 5.93
N VAL A 327 4.84 -7.49 5.67
CA VAL A 327 5.39 -6.63 6.73
C VAL A 327 4.29 -6.17 7.70
N TRP A 328 3.10 -5.84 7.18
CA TRP A 328 1.98 -5.36 8.00
C TRP A 328 0.99 -6.45 8.42
N GLY A 329 1.24 -7.72 8.06
CA GLY A 329 0.35 -8.84 8.45
C GLY A 329 -1.05 -8.76 7.83
N LEU A 330 -1.17 -8.28 6.58
CA LEU A 330 -2.47 -8.09 5.93
C LEU A 330 -2.89 -9.34 5.13
N PRO A 331 -4.19 -9.75 5.16
CA PRO A 331 -4.71 -10.83 4.34
C PRO A 331 -5.02 -10.36 2.90
N ALA A 332 -4.07 -9.69 2.25
CA ALA A 332 -4.23 -9.04 0.94
C ALA A 332 -2.91 -9.00 0.18
N GLY A 333 -2.87 -8.35 -0.97
CA GLY A 333 -1.66 -8.07 -1.75
C GLY A 333 -1.07 -9.28 -2.46
N ARG A 334 -1.76 -10.42 -2.45
CA ARG A 334 -1.36 -11.67 -3.14
C ARG A 334 -2.56 -12.30 -3.82
N VAL A 335 -2.36 -12.83 -5.01
CA VAL A 335 -3.35 -13.65 -5.69
C VAL A 335 -3.18 -15.09 -5.20
N ARG A 336 -3.98 -15.45 -4.22
CA ARG A 336 -4.08 -16.81 -3.67
C ARG A 336 -5.45 -17.05 -3.09
N VAL A 337 -5.90 -18.30 -3.06
CA VAL A 337 -7.15 -18.67 -2.40
C VAL A 337 -7.12 -18.26 -0.92
N GLY A 338 -8.21 -17.66 -0.47
CA GLY A 338 -8.35 -17.12 0.89
C GLY A 338 -7.75 -15.72 1.11
N ALA A 339 -7.14 -15.09 0.10
CA ALA A 339 -6.78 -13.68 0.16
C ALA A 339 -7.95 -12.78 -0.24
N ALA A 340 -7.88 -11.51 0.14
CA ALA A 340 -8.88 -10.52 -0.28
C ALA A 340 -8.95 -10.43 -1.81
N GLY A 341 -10.16 -10.33 -2.34
CA GLY A 341 -10.45 -10.13 -3.75
C GLY A 341 -10.20 -8.68 -4.18
N ASP A 342 -8.99 -8.19 -3.90
CA ASP A 342 -8.52 -6.86 -4.28
C ASP A 342 -7.63 -7.01 -5.52
N LEU A 343 -8.12 -6.58 -6.68
CA LEU A 343 -7.46 -6.80 -7.96
C LEU A 343 -7.41 -5.51 -8.79
N VAL A 344 -6.38 -5.39 -9.61
CA VAL A 344 -6.24 -4.35 -10.64
C VAL A 344 -6.04 -5.04 -11.99
N VAL A 345 -6.83 -4.64 -12.97
CA VAL A 345 -6.69 -5.07 -14.37
C VAL A 345 -6.02 -3.96 -15.15
N LEU A 346 -4.91 -4.27 -15.79
CA LEU A 346 -4.10 -3.28 -16.49
C LEU A 346 -3.56 -3.82 -17.81
N ASP A 347 -3.33 -2.91 -18.77
CA ASP A 347 -2.76 -3.27 -20.06
C ASP A 347 -1.86 -2.15 -20.60
N ALA A 348 -1.19 -2.40 -21.71
CA ALA A 348 -0.43 -1.38 -22.42
C ALA A 348 -1.29 -0.14 -22.69
N PRO A 349 -0.72 1.08 -22.62
CA PRO A 349 -1.45 2.29 -22.95
C PRO A 349 -1.82 2.29 -24.44
N LEU A 350 -3.04 2.72 -24.73
CA LEU A 350 -3.55 2.82 -26.11
C LEU A 350 -2.70 3.81 -26.91
N GLY A 351 -2.19 3.35 -28.06
CA GLY A 351 -1.29 4.13 -28.90
C GLY A 351 0.18 4.07 -28.52
N GLY A 352 0.53 3.39 -27.41
CA GLY A 352 1.91 3.09 -27.03
C GLY A 352 2.51 1.96 -27.88
N ILE A 353 3.82 1.77 -27.79
CA ILE A 353 4.58 0.73 -28.50
C ILE A 353 4.49 -0.64 -27.82
N ALA A 354 4.24 -0.68 -26.52
CA ALA A 354 4.20 -1.90 -25.72
C ALA A 354 3.01 -2.79 -26.13
N SER A 355 3.17 -4.11 -26.05
CA SER A 355 2.14 -5.11 -26.35
C SER A 355 1.24 -5.42 -25.15
N ASP A 356 1.75 -5.25 -23.94
CA ASP A 356 1.10 -5.54 -22.67
C ASP A 356 1.58 -4.60 -21.54
N ALA A 357 1.00 -4.75 -20.35
CA ALA A 357 1.33 -3.92 -19.21
C ALA A 357 2.78 -4.10 -18.72
N ALA A 358 3.31 -5.31 -18.78
CA ALA A 358 4.67 -5.60 -18.33
C ALA A 358 5.71 -4.92 -19.24
N GLU A 359 5.51 -5.00 -20.55
CA GLU A 359 6.38 -4.31 -21.52
C GLU A 359 6.26 -2.78 -21.36
N ALA A 360 5.05 -2.25 -21.15
CA ALA A 360 4.86 -0.82 -20.87
C ALA A 360 5.68 -0.39 -19.66
N MET A 361 5.61 -1.13 -18.55
CA MET A 361 6.39 -0.81 -17.34
C MET A 361 7.90 -0.89 -17.56
N ARG A 362 8.42 -1.89 -18.34
CA ARG A 362 9.84 -1.95 -18.69
C ARG A 362 10.29 -0.77 -19.52
N ASN A 363 9.42 -0.26 -20.39
CA ASN A 363 9.68 0.93 -21.20
C ASN A 363 9.57 2.24 -20.42
N GLY A 364 9.08 2.20 -19.17
CA GLY A 364 8.81 3.38 -18.35
C GLY A 364 7.45 4.05 -18.65
N ASP A 365 6.61 3.40 -19.46
CA ASP A 365 5.27 3.88 -19.77
C ASP A 365 4.29 3.49 -18.66
N MET A 366 3.41 4.43 -18.30
CA MET A 366 2.34 4.17 -17.35
C MET A 366 1.30 3.25 -18.00
N PRO A 367 1.04 2.04 -17.47
CA PRO A 367 -0.01 1.17 -17.99
C PRO A 367 -1.40 1.79 -17.78
N GLY A 368 -2.33 1.45 -18.68
CA GLY A 368 -3.72 1.82 -18.53
C GLY A 368 -4.44 0.85 -17.58
N ILE A 369 -5.15 1.35 -16.57
CA ILE A 369 -5.99 0.53 -15.69
C ILE A 369 -7.40 0.45 -16.30
N THR A 370 -7.86 -0.76 -16.59
CA THR A 370 -9.15 -1.03 -17.23
C THR A 370 -10.20 -1.58 -16.25
N ALA A 371 -9.81 -2.11 -15.08
CA ALA A 371 -10.76 -2.41 -14.02
C ALA A 371 -10.07 -2.37 -12.65
N ILE A 372 -10.83 -2.02 -11.61
CA ILE A 372 -10.40 -2.03 -10.22
C ILE A 372 -11.46 -2.78 -9.41
N VAL A 373 -11.00 -3.75 -8.63
CA VAL A 373 -11.82 -4.60 -7.76
C VAL A 373 -11.34 -4.46 -6.32
N THR A 374 -12.25 -4.22 -5.39
CA THR A 374 -11.96 -4.27 -3.95
C THR A 374 -12.99 -5.12 -3.24
N ASP A 375 -12.55 -5.99 -2.33
CA ASP A 375 -13.41 -6.94 -1.64
C ASP A 375 -14.37 -7.66 -2.65
N ALA A 376 -13.81 -8.17 -3.76
CA ALA A 376 -14.54 -8.85 -4.86
C ALA A 376 -15.65 -8.00 -5.54
N THR A 377 -15.64 -6.70 -5.37
CA THR A 377 -16.60 -5.79 -6.02
C THR A 377 -15.90 -4.90 -7.02
N VAL A 378 -16.38 -4.87 -8.26
CA VAL A 378 -15.87 -3.98 -9.32
C VAL A 378 -16.22 -2.54 -8.95
N ARG A 379 -15.19 -1.70 -8.73
CA ARG A 379 -15.34 -0.30 -8.32
C ARG A 379 -15.29 0.67 -9.48
N ALA A 380 -14.50 0.35 -10.47
CA ALA A 380 -14.41 1.14 -11.68
C ALA A 380 -14.09 0.24 -12.89
N LEU A 381 -14.72 0.52 -14.01
CA LEU A 381 -14.30 0.07 -15.33
C LEU A 381 -13.63 1.26 -16.00
N THR A 382 -12.34 1.18 -16.21
CA THR A 382 -11.46 2.26 -16.71
C THR A 382 -11.16 3.33 -15.67
N SER A 383 -9.89 3.48 -15.37
CA SER A 383 -9.38 4.55 -14.49
C SER A 383 -9.51 5.91 -15.17
N ARG A 384 -9.88 6.92 -14.39
CA ARG A 384 -9.85 8.32 -14.84
C ARG A 384 -8.46 8.96 -14.74
N ASN A 385 -7.50 8.32 -14.05
CA ASN A 385 -6.18 8.88 -13.74
C ASN A 385 -5.04 8.28 -14.58
N THR A 386 -5.26 7.12 -15.22
CA THR A 386 -4.25 6.48 -16.08
C THR A 386 -4.56 6.71 -17.57
N PRO A 387 -3.58 6.50 -18.47
CA PRO A 387 -3.89 6.39 -19.90
C PRO A 387 -4.97 5.34 -20.16
N LYS A 388 -5.66 5.44 -21.28
CA LYS A 388 -6.59 4.39 -21.71
C LYS A 388 -5.82 3.11 -22.01
N ALA A 389 -6.30 1.99 -21.50
CA ALA A 389 -5.74 0.67 -21.83
C ALA A 389 -6.06 0.28 -23.28
N ARG A 390 -5.21 -0.53 -23.89
CA ARG A 390 -5.44 -1.09 -25.22
C ARG A 390 -6.57 -2.11 -25.19
N ARG A 391 -6.55 -3.05 -24.23
CA ARG A 391 -7.64 -4.00 -23.96
C ARG A 391 -8.52 -3.44 -22.85
N VAL A 392 -9.82 -3.57 -23.03
CA VAL A 392 -10.79 -2.97 -22.11
C VAL A 392 -11.62 -4.07 -21.46
N ALA A 393 -11.57 -4.14 -20.14
CA ALA A 393 -12.40 -5.07 -19.39
C ALA A 393 -13.89 -4.75 -19.55
N THR A 394 -14.71 -5.79 -19.64
CA THR A 394 -16.17 -5.68 -19.70
C THR A 394 -16.81 -6.46 -18.56
N LEU A 395 -17.84 -5.87 -17.95
CA LEU A 395 -18.59 -6.48 -16.87
C LEU A 395 -19.98 -6.89 -17.38
N ALA A 396 -20.29 -8.17 -17.24
CA ALA A 396 -21.62 -8.71 -17.51
C ALA A 396 -22.26 -9.20 -16.21
N THR A 397 -23.59 -9.06 -16.10
CA THR A 397 -24.37 -9.79 -15.09
C THR A 397 -24.51 -11.24 -15.52
N GLY A 398 -24.30 -12.18 -14.59
CA GLY A 398 -24.51 -13.59 -14.85
C GLY A 398 -25.97 -13.85 -15.30
N GLY A 399 -26.16 -14.67 -16.30
CA GLY A 399 -27.49 -15.09 -16.70
C GLY A 399 -28.00 -16.16 -15.74
N HIS A 400 -29.00 -15.82 -14.94
CA HIS A 400 -29.82 -16.80 -14.24
C HIS A 400 -30.86 -17.36 -15.19
#